data_5073dd56708b932c4e004d0eff72e810
#
_entry.id   5073dd56708b932c4e004d0eff72e810
#
_cell.length_a   1.000
_cell.length_b   1.000
_cell.length_c   1.000
_cell.angle_alpha   90.00
_cell.angle_beta   90.00
_cell.angle_gamma   90.00
#
_symmetry.space_group_name_H-M   'P 1'
#
loop_
_entity.id
_entity.type
_entity.pdbx_description
1 polymer ?
#
loop_
_entity_poly.entity_id
_entity_poly.type
_entity_poly.pdbx_seq_one_letter_code
_entity_poly.pdbx_strand_id
1 'polypeptide(L)'
;MAKRETPLILVVEDYPDTRSLLSSLLRSNGYMVVEAGDGREGVQQANRTNPDLILMDLALPELDGVEATRQIRQRQVHSKTPIFAVSAFATSDVQQDALDAGCNEVFTKPLEIEPFLGKIRATLNA
;
A
#
# COMPACT_ATOMS: atom_id res chain seq x y z
N MET A 1 20.04 -8.22 3.60
CA MET A 1 19.14 -9.15 2.92
C MET A 1 19.16 -8.94 1.43
N ALA A 2 19.14 -10.02 0.69
CA ALA A 2 19.12 -9.94 -0.78
C ALA A 2 17.79 -9.32 -1.24
N LYS A 3 17.88 -8.41 -2.22
CA LYS A 3 16.71 -7.80 -2.83
C LYS A 3 16.02 -8.84 -3.74
N ARG A 4 14.70 -8.88 -3.72
CA ARG A 4 13.95 -9.74 -4.64
C ARG A 4 14.20 -9.30 -6.08
N GLU A 5 14.32 -10.26 -6.99
CA GLU A 5 14.39 -9.95 -8.42
C GLU A 5 13.07 -9.33 -8.88
N THR A 6 11.94 -9.90 -8.43
CA THR A 6 10.61 -9.38 -8.74
C THR A 6 10.05 -8.76 -7.46
N PRO A 7 9.81 -7.44 -7.46
CA PRO A 7 9.28 -6.78 -6.27
C PRO A 7 7.91 -7.30 -5.89
N LEU A 8 7.65 -7.40 -4.58
CA LEU A 8 6.39 -7.83 -4.01
C LEU A 8 5.63 -6.62 -3.50
N ILE A 9 4.38 -6.47 -3.94
CA ILE A 9 3.49 -5.38 -3.51
C ILE A 9 2.36 -5.98 -2.70
N LEU A 10 2.13 -5.44 -1.51
CA LEU A 10 0.96 -5.78 -0.70
C LEU A 10 -0.15 -4.78 -1.02
N VAL A 11 -1.31 -5.30 -1.44
CA VAL A 11 -2.48 -4.49 -1.74
C VAL A 11 -3.49 -4.69 -0.61
N VAL A 12 -3.78 -3.62 0.14
CA VAL A 12 -4.76 -3.65 1.22
C VAL A 12 -5.98 -2.85 0.78
N GLU A 13 -7.05 -3.53 0.43
CA GLU A 13 -8.26 -2.96 -0.13
C GLU A 13 -9.44 -3.87 0.23
N ASP A 14 -10.50 -3.32 0.83
CA ASP A 14 -11.62 -4.14 1.28
C ASP A 14 -12.60 -4.52 0.18
N TYR A 15 -12.70 -3.72 -0.88
CA TYR A 15 -13.64 -4.01 -1.96
C TYR A 15 -13.04 -5.03 -2.92
N PRO A 16 -13.61 -6.26 -3.01
CA PRO A 16 -12.97 -7.34 -3.77
C PRO A 16 -12.71 -7.02 -5.24
N ASP A 17 -13.64 -6.33 -5.91
CA ASP A 17 -13.48 -6.02 -7.33
C ASP A 17 -12.32 -5.04 -7.55
N THR A 18 -12.24 -4.01 -6.72
CA THR A 18 -11.16 -3.03 -6.80
C THR A 18 -9.82 -3.70 -6.49
N ARG A 19 -9.81 -4.55 -5.45
CA ARG A 19 -8.61 -5.29 -5.06
C ARG A 19 -8.11 -6.18 -6.19
N SER A 20 -9.01 -6.94 -6.82
CA SER A 20 -8.66 -7.83 -7.94
C SER A 20 -8.16 -7.05 -9.14
N LEU A 21 -8.82 -5.95 -9.47
CA LEU A 21 -8.45 -5.12 -10.61
C LEU A 21 -7.06 -4.53 -10.43
N LEU A 22 -6.80 -3.98 -9.25
CA LEU A 22 -5.50 -3.40 -8.95
C LEU A 22 -4.40 -4.46 -8.95
N SER A 23 -4.67 -5.63 -8.37
CA SER A 23 -3.72 -6.74 -8.35
C SER A 23 -3.39 -7.22 -9.77
N SER A 24 -4.40 -7.34 -10.63
CA SER A 24 -4.20 -7.74 -12.03
C SER A 24 -3.33 -6.73 -12.78
N LEU A 25 -3.60 -5.45 -12.56
CA LEU A 25 -2.83 -4.38 -13.18
C LEU A 25 -1.35 -4.47 -12.77
N LEU A 26 -1.09 -4.66 -11.48
CA LEU A 26 0.28 -4.74 -10.97
C LEU A 26 0.99 -5.99 -11.50
N ARG A 27 0.30 -7.14 -11.49
CA ARG A 27 0.89 -8.38 -12.03
C ARG A 27 1.23 -8.25 -13.50
N SER A 28 0.37 -7.59 -14.28
CA SER A 28 0.64 -7.39 -15.72
C SER A 28 1.81 -6.44 -15.96
N ASN A 29 2.21 -5.67 -14.96
CA ASN A 29 3.38 -4.80 -15.03
C ASN A 29 4.63 -5.43 -14.40
N GLY A 30 4.58 -6.74 -14.12
CA GLY A 30 5.76 -7.49 -13.70
C GLY A 30 5.99 -7.58 -12.20
N TYR A 31 4.98 -7.26 -11.38
CA TYR A 31 5.12 -7.33 -9.93
C TYR A 31 4.44 -8.58 -9.37
N MET A 32 4.96 -9.07 -8.27
CA MET A 32 4.27 -10.04 -7.43
C MET A 32 3.32 -9.30 -6.52
N VAL A 33 2.17 -9.90 -6.21
CA VAL A 33 1.15 -9.25 -5.38
C VAL A 33 0.66 -10.20 -4.30
N VAL A 34 0.54 -9.69 -3.08
CA VAL A 34 -0.19 -10.33 -1.99
C VAL A 34 -1.32 -9.38 -1.60
N GLU A 35 -2.46 -9.93 -1.22
CA GLU A 35 -3.68 -9.14 -0.97
C GLU A 35 -4.10 -9.24 0.49
N ALA A 36 -4.76 -8.18 0.96
CA ALA A 36 -5.41 -8.14 2.26
C ALA A 36 -6.74 -7.41 2.13
N GLY A 37 -7.77 -7.91 2.79
CA GLY A 37 -9.12 -7.37 2.68
C GLY A 37 -9.50 -6.39 3.77
N ASP A 38 -8.66 -6.19 4.77
CA ASP A 38 -8.90 -5.21 5.84
C ASP A 38 -7.56 -4.80 6.46
N GLY A 39 -7.62 -3.84 7.38
CA GLY A 39 -6.41 -3.30 8.00
C GLY A 39 -5.65 -4.31 8.84
N ARG A 40 -6.37 -5.16 9.58
CA ARG A 40 -5.74 -6.19 10.41
C ARG A 40 -4.99 -7.21 9.54
N GLU A 41 -5.64 -7.69 8.50
CA GLU A 41 -5.00 -8.60 7.55
C GLU A 41 -3.82 -7.93 6.86
N GLY A 42 -3.93 -6.63 6.59
CA GLY A 42 -2.83 -5.84 6.03
C GLY A 42 -1.60 -5.87 6.91
N VAL A 43 -1.77 -5.66 8.21
CA VAL A 43 -0.66 -5.73 9.17
C VAL A 43 -0.08 -7.14 9.21
N GLN A 44 -0.94 -8.17 9.25
CA GLN A 44 -0.49 -9.56 9.28
C GLN A 44 0.30 -9.92 8.03
N GLN A 45 -0.17 -9.53 6.86
CA GLN A 45 0.51 -9.84 5.60
C GLN A 45 1.82 -9.07 5.47
N ALA A 46 1.86 -7.83 5.94
CA ALA A 46 3.12 -7.07 5.94
C ALA A 46 4.18 -7.79 6.77
N ASN A 47 3.79 -8.30 7.93
CA ASN A 47 4.71 -9.01 8.83
C ASN A 47 5.11 -10.38 8.28
N ARG A 48 4.22 -11.02 7.56
CA ARG A 48 4.47 -12.37 7.03
C ARG A 48 5.32 -12.35 5.76
N THR A 49 5.14 -11.34 4.91
CA THR A 49 5.72 -11.36 3.56
C THR A 49 6.84 -10.35 3.35
N ASN A 50 6.97 -9.36 4.23
CA ASN A 50 7.95 -8.26 4.09
C ASN A 50 7.94 -7.67 2.68
N PRO A 51 6.82 -7.04 2.27
CA PRO A 51 6.69 -6.52 0.91
C PRO A 51 7.65 -5.37 0.62
N ASP A 52 7.90 -5.14 -0.67
CA ASP A 52 8.75 -4.03 -1.11
C ASP A 52 7.98 -2.72 -1.20
N LEU A 53 6.65 -2.80 -1.29
CA LEU A 53 5.74 -1.64 -1.33
C LEU A 53 4.39 -2.08 -0.78
N ILE A 54 3.74 -1.18 -0.06
CA ILE A 54 2.39 -1.40 0.45
C ILE A 54 1.47 -0.34 -0.15
N LEU A 55 0.36 -0.78 -0.74
CA LEU A 55 -0.72 0.11 -1.19
C LEU A 55 -1.83 -0.03 -0.17
N MET A 56 -2.11 1.07 0.55
CA MET A 56 -3.01 1.05 1.70
C MET A 56 -4.23 1.93 1.45
N ASP A 57 -5.40 1.30 1.32
CA ASP A 57 -6.66 2.04 1.33
C ASP A 57 -6.85 2.60 2.75
N LEU A 58 -7.23 3.86 2.85
CA LEU A 58 -7.42 4.49 4.16
C LEU A 58 -8.79 4.18 4.76
N ALA A 59 -9.81 3.90 3.93
CA ALA A 59 -11.17 3.60 4.40
C ALA A 59 -11.39 2.09 4.47
N LEU A 60 -10.88 1.46 5.54
CA LEU A 60 -10.95 0.00 5.71
C LEU A 60 -11.81 -0.36 6.91
N PRO A 61 -12.50 -1.52 6.87
CA PRO A 61 -13.17 -2.07 8.05
C PRO A 61 -12.17 -2.66 9.03
N GLU A 62 -12.62 -2.93 10.23
CA GLU A 62 -11.87 -3.52 11.36
C GLU A 62 -10.79 -2.57 11.88
N LEU A 63 -9.76 -2.33 11.09
CA LEU A 63 -8.67 -1.45 11.44
C LEU A 63 -8.44 -0.54 10.23
N ASP A 64 -8.67 0.78 10.37
CA ASP A 64 -8.52 1.69 9.23
C ASP A 64 -7.06 1.79 8.76
N GLY A 65 -6.88 2.33 7.55
CA GLY A 65 -5.57 2.35 6.91
C GLY A 65 -4.53 3.22 7.62
N VAL A 66 -4.97 4.28 8.30
CA VAL A 66 -4.06 5.14 9.07
C VAL A 66 -3.51 4.38 10.27
N GLU A 67 -4.37 3.71 11.02
CA GLU A 67 -3.93 2.93 12.18
C GLU A 67 -3.14 1.70 11.75
N ALA A 68 -3.54 1.05 10.66
CA ALA A 68 -2.76 -0.07 10.12
C ALA A 68 -1.34 0.37 9.76
N THR A 69 -1.20 1.55 9.15
CA THR A 69 0.11 2.12 8.82
C THR A 69 0.93 2.34 10.08
N ARG A 70 0.34 2.90 11.14
CA ARG A 70 1.05 3.10 12.40
C ARG A 70 1.57 1.78 12.96
N GLN A 71 0.74 0.73 12.95
CA GLN A 71 1.13 -0.58 13.45
C GLN A 71 2.24 -1.20 12.62
N ILE A 72 2.17 -1.07 11.31
CA ILE A 72 3.23 -1.58 10.43
C ILE A 72 4.54 -0.87 10.74
N ARG A 73 4.51 0.45 10.92
CA ARG A 73 5.72 1.24 11.20
C ARG A 73 6.35 0.95 12.55
N GLN A 74 5.60 0.38 13.50
CA GLN A 74 6.15 0.03 14.80
C GLN A 74 7.21 -1.06 14.72
N ARG A 75 7.18 -1.90 13.70
CA ARG A 75 8.21 -2.91 13.50
C ARG A 75 9.38 -2.29 12.73
N GLN A 76 10.57 -2.40 13.31
CA GLN A 76 11.77 -1.82 12.72
C GLN A 76 12.04 -2.31 11.30
N VAL A 77 11.72 -3.56 11.01
CA VAL A 77 11.92 -4.14 9.67
C VAL A 77 11.12 -3.38 8.60
N HIS A 78 10.02 -2.72 9.00
CA HIS A 78 9.18 -1.95 8.10
C HIS A 78 9.39 -0.44 8.20
N SER A 79 10.43 0.01 8.90
CA SER A 79 10.61 1.45 9.13
C SER A 79 10.81 2.24 7.83
N LYS A 80 11.31 1.59 6.79
CA LYS A 80 11.58 2.23 5.49
C LYS A 80 10.79 1.64 4.34
N THR A 81 9.90 0.68 4.60
CA THR A 81 9.06 0.12 3.54
C THR A 81 8.17 1.22 2.98
N PRO A 82 8.18 1.48 1.66
CA PRO A 82 7.28 2.49 1.10
C PRO A 82 5.82 2.10 1.31
N ILE A 83 5.02 3.05 1.76
CA ILE A 83 3.58 2.88 1.93
C ILE A 83 2.89 4.01 1.18
N PHE A 84 2.11 3.66 0.16
CA PHE A 84 1.31 4.59 -0.61
C PHE A 84 -0.14 4.47 -0.15
N ALA A 85 -0.68 5.55 0.39
CA ALA A 85 -2.08 5.60 0.77
C ALA A 85 -2.93 5.90 -0.44
N VAL A 86 -4.12 5.30 -0.49
CA VAL A 86 -5.10 5.55 -1.55
C VAL A 86 -6.42 5.89 -0.87
N SER A 87 -7.06 6.98 -1.26
CA SER A 87 -8.28 7.43 -0.60
C SER A 87 -9.23 8.11 -1.58
N ALA A 88 -10.54 7.82 -1.43
CA ALA A 88 -11.59 8.53 -2.17
C ALA A 88 -11.78 9.95 -1.63
N PHE A 89 -11.37 10.19 -0.38
CA PHE A 89 -11.55 11.47 0.30
C PHE A 89 -10.21 11.99 0.78
N ALA A 90 -9.45 12.59 -0.14
CA ALA A 90 -8.10 13.09 0.16
C ALA A 90 -8.15 14.57 0.54
N THR A 91 -8.89 14.91 1.60
CA THR A 91 -8.86 16.26 2.18
C THR A 91 -7.48 16.51 2.78
N SER A 92 -7.16 17.78 3.06
CA SER A 92 -5.86 18.12 3.68
C SER A 92 -5.66 17.38 5.00
N ASP A 93 -6.73 17.26 5.80
CA ASP A 93 -6.65 16.57 7.10
C ASP A 93 -6.35 15.08 6.93
N VAL A 94 -7.03 14.42 5.99
CA VAL A 94 -6.80 12.99 5.70
C VAL A 94 -5.38 12.77 5.19
N GLN A 95 -4.93 13.64 4.29
CA GLN A 95 -3.56 13.54 3.76
C GLN A 95 -2.54 13.71 4.87
N GLN A 96 -2.73 14.69 5.75
CA GLN A 96 -1.82 14.94 6.84
C GLN A 96 -1.79 13.77 7.82
N ASP A 97 -2.96 13.22 8.17
CA ASP A 97 -3.05 12.06 9.06
C ASP A 97 -2.29 10.87 8.49
N ALA A 98 -2.42 10.63 7.20
CA ALA A 98 -1.73 9.53 6.54
C ALA A 98 -0.20 9.73 6.57
N LEU A 99 0.24 10.94 6.25
CA LEU A 99 1.68 11.25 6.28
C LEU A 99 2.24 11.15 7.70
N ASP A 100 1.51 11.66 8.68
CA ASP A 100 1.93 11.59 10.09
C ASP A 100 2.01 10.14 10.58
N ALA A 101 1.15 9.27 10.06
CA ALA A 101 1.17 7.85 10.42
C ALA A 101 2.35 7.11 9.77
N GLY A 102 2.95 7.67 8.74
CA GLY A 102 4.12 7.10 8.09
C GLY A 102 3.94 6.74 6.62
N CYS A 103 2.84 7.16 5.98
CA CYS A 103 2.69 6.97 4.53
C CYS A 103 3.66 7.90 3.79
N ASN A 104 4.21 7.41 2.70
CA ASN A 104 5.16 8.18 1.90
C ASN A 104 4.46 9.05 0.85
N GLU A 105 3.33 8.57 0.31
CA GLU A 105 2.56 9.27 -0.71
C GLU A 105 1.08 9.04 -0.44
N VAL A 106 0.24 9.97 -0.90
CA VAL A 106 -1.21 9.83 -0.83
C VAL A 106 -1.77 10.04 -2.23
N PHE A 107 -2.52 9.07 -2.72
CA PHE A 107 -3.17 9.14 -4.03
C PHE A 107 -4.67 9.21 -3.85
N THR A 108 -5.33 10.02 -4.67
CA THR A 108 -6.78 10.18 -4.63
C THR A 108 -7.43 9.25 -5.65
N LYS A 109 -8.54 8.61 -5.26
CA LYS A 109 -9.36 7.83 -6.18
C LYS A 109 -10.27 8.75 -6.98
N PRO A 110 -10.55 8.48 -8.27
CA PRO A 110 -10.00 7.35 -9.04
C PRO A 110 -8.54 7.58 -9.39
N LEU A 111 -7.77 6.49 -9.40
CA LEU A 111 -6.34 6.58 -9.68
C LEU A 111 -6.08 6.92 -11.14
N GLU A 112 -5.14 7.83 -11.39
CA GLU A 112 -4.62 8.05 -12.73
C GLU A 112 -3.52 7.01 -12.96
N ILE A 113 -3.81 6.04 -13.82
CA ILE A 113 -3.03 4.81 -13.93
C ILE A 113 -1.56 5.05 -14.28
N GLU A 114 -1.29 5.85 -15.32
CA GLU A 114 0.10 6.05 -15.76
C GLU A 114 0.96 6.77 -14.73
N PRO A 115 0.53 7.90 -14.13
CA PRO A 115 1.30 8.53 -13.07
C PRO A 115 1.49 7.64 -11.86
N PHE A 116 0.45 6.85 -11.49
CA PHE A 116 0.50 5.92 -10.36
C PHE A 116 1.54 4.83 -10.59
N LEU A 117 1.49 4.18 -11.75
CA LEU A 117 2.47 3.15 -12.12
C LEU A 117 3.89 3.74 -12.23
N GLY A 118 3.99 4.95 -12.75
CA GLY A 118 5.28 5.63 -12.83
C GLY A 118 5.92 5.85 -11.47
N LYS A 119 5.10 6.23 -10.48
CA LYS A 119 5.60 6.43 -9.12
C LYS A 119 6.03 5.10 -8.49
N ILE A 120 5.28 4.04 -8.74
CA ILE A 120 5.64 2.69 -8.27
C ILE A 120 6.97 2.26 -8.87
N ARG A 121 7.14 2.42 -10.19
CA ARG A 121 8.39 2.06 -10.85
C ARG A 121 9.57 2.84 -10.29
N ALA A 122 9.41 4.15 -10.12
CA ALA A 122 10.48 5.00 -9.60
C ALA A 122 10.87 4.58 -8.17
N THR A 123 9.90 4.18 -7.37
CA THR A 123 10.13 3.78 -5.98
C THR A 123 10.83 2.42 -5.90
N LEU A 124 10.41 1.45 -6.72
CA LEU A 124 10.90 0.08 -6.63
C LEU A 124 12.18 -0.17 -7.42
N ASN A 125 12.46 0.68 -8.41
CA ASN A 125 13.64 0.53 -9.25
C ASN A 125 14.78 1.48 -8.86
N ALA A 126 14.58 2.23 -7.79
CA ALA A 126 15.59 3.18 -7.32
C ALA A 126 16.75 2.49 -6.60
#